data_a999f95db2f08f967f0d87e525eea122
#
_entry.id   a999f95db2f08f967f0d87e525eea122
#
_cell.length_a   1.000
_cell.length_b   1.000
_cell.length_c   1.000
_cell.angle_alpha   90.00
_cell.angle_beta   90.00
_cell.angle_gamma   90.00
#
_symmetry.space_group_name_H-M   'P 1'
#
loop_
_entity.id
_entity.type
_entity.pdbx_description
1 polymer ?
#
loop_
_entity_poly.entity_id
_entity_poly.type
_entity_poly.pdbx_seq_one_letter_code
_entity_poly.pdbx_strand_id
1 'polypeptide(L)'
;MNKTLRSILIIALAAAAIFAIVRLTRVRDDQPQPGPVAGKLVVHFLDVGQGDSELIQLPDGETILIDSGDRGAPTVELLRKFGVKQIDLIIATHPHSDHIGEMRDVMRAFQVVEFWDSGFNHPTRTYGDMLQDIKDRGIKFATPKRGDLRKFGEVTVEVLNPSEELPDENPNNASLVVRLTYGAKRFLFTGDAEYNAGAKSSAWEQMLEKEKETLRADLLKAAHHGSSNGTTQEVLDAVNPSIITISCASGNDYHHPHPKVMRMLEQAASKTSIYRTDLEGTITAVCDGNTISMSSDRQVARDRLYLTGDEVAGTVAGVGGSAGSERGRGRRAR
;
A
#
# COMPACT_ATOMS: atom_id res chain seq x y z
N MET A 1 2.35 33.39 -48.31
CA MET A 1 1.93 32.09 -47.78
C MET A 1 0.45 32.14 -47.54
N ASN A 2 -0.31 31.24 -48.19
CA ASN A 2 -1.75 31.20 -48.16
C ASN A 2 -2.26 30.86 -46.74
N LYS A 3 -3.40 31.46 -46.32
CA LYS A 3 -3.98 31.23 -44.96
C LYS A 3 -4.10 29.73 -44.63
N THR A 4 -4.49 28.94 -45.63
CA THR A 4 -4.60 27.46 -45.50
C THR A 4 -3.25 26.80 -45.20
N LEU A 5 -2.16 27.25 -45.81
CA LEU A 5 -0.83 26.70 -45.61
C LEU A 5 -0.28 27.06 -44.19
N ARG A 6 -0.63 28.25 -43.67
CA ARG A 6 -0.33 28.65 -42.27
C ARG A 6 -1.05 27.79 -41.27
N SER A 7 -2.35 27.51 -41.50
CA SER A 7 -3.13 26.66 -40.57
C SER A 7 -2.62 25.22 -40.55
N ILE A 8 -2.26 24.64 -41.69
CA ILE A 8 -1.68 23.29 -41.77
C ILE A 8 -0.34 23.24 -41.03
N LEU A 9 0.52 24.26 -41.18
CA LEU A 9 1.82 24.30 -40.49
C LEU A 9 1.68 24.42 -38.98
N ILE A 10 0.70 25.20 -38.49
CA ILE A 10 0.44 25.34 -37.03
C ILE A 10 -0.08 24.03 -36.46
N ILE A 11 -0.97 23.32 -37.14
CA ILE A 11 -1.49 22.01 -36.70
C ILE A 11 -0.37 20.96 -36.68
N ALA A 12 0.50 20.93 -37.68
CA ALA A 12 1.63 20.02 -37.73
C ALA A 12 2.64 20.27 -36.61
N LEU A 13 2.93 21.54 -36.30
CA LEU A 13 3.82 21.91 -35.19
C LEU A 13 3.20 21.57 -33.82
N ALA A 14 1.91 21.79 -33.64
CA ALA A 14 1.19 21.39 -32.42
C ALA A 14 1.18 19.86 -32.23
N ALA A 15 0.93 19.10 -33.28
CA ALA A 15 0.98 17.64 -33.24
C ALA A 15 2.38 17.11 -32.94
N ALA A 16 3.44 17.73 -33.53
CA ALA A 16 4.82 17.38 -33.23
C ALA A 16 5.21 17.72 -31.78
N ALA A 17 4.74 18.85 -31.24
CA ALA A 17 4.95 19.22 -29.85
C ALA A 17 4.25 18.26 -28.88
N ILE A 18 2.99 17.89 -29.15
CA ILE A 18 2.24 16.91 -28.37
C ILE A 18 2.93 15.53 -28.42
N PHE A 19 3.39 15.10 -29.60
CA PHE A 19 4.12 13.84 -29.77
C PHE A 19 5.46 13.85 -29.03
N ALA A 20 6.19 14.98 -29.03
CA ALA A 20 7.43 15.15 -28.27
C ALA A 20 7.16 15.12 -26.77
N ILE A 21 6.10 15.79 -26.29
CA ILE A 21 5.69 15.77 -24.88
C ILE A 21 5.30 14.34 -24.46
N VAL A 22 4.48 13.64 -25.24
CA VAL A 22 4.08 12.25 -24.97
C VAL A 22 5.29 11.31 -24.99
N ARG A 23 6.26 11.51 -25.87
CA ARG A 23 7.50 10.73 -25.85
C ARG A 23 8.39 11.05 -24.64
N LEU A 24 8.50 12.33 -24.26
CA LEU A 24 9.28 12.74 -23.10
C LEU A 24 8.65 12.26 -21.77
N THR A 25 7.32 12.20 -21.69
CA THR A 25 6.63 11.62 -20.52
C THR A 25 6.77 10.11 -20.50
N ARG A 26 6.62 9.41 -21.63
CA ARG A 26 6.84 7.95 -21.70
C ARG A 26 8.28 7.53 -21.45
N VAL A 27 9.28 8.32 -21.85
CA VAL A 27 10.70 8.03 -21.57
C VAL A 27 11.03 8.20 -20.08
N ARG A 28 10.22 8.97 -19.31
CA ARG A 28 10.38 9.04 -17.86
C ARG A 28 9.80 7.83 -17.11
N ASP A 29 8.77 7.18 -17.66
CA ASP A 29 8.18 5.97 -17.07
C ASP A 29 9.00 4.69 -17.34
N ASP A 30 9.87 4.68 -18.36
CA ASP A 30 10.68 3.54 -18.76
C ASP A 30 12.08 3.48 -18.10
N GLN A 31 12.38 4.34 -17.13
CA GLN A 31 13.59 4.15 -16.33
C GLN A 31 13.38 2.91 -15.47
N PRO A 32 14.23 1.87 -15.59
CA PRO A 32 14.15 0.73 -14.69
C PRO A 32 14.25 1.28 -13.26
N GLN A 33 13.19 1.06 -12.49
CA GLN A 33 13.24 1.32 -11.06
C GLN A 33 14.38 0.50 -10.48
N PRO A 34 15.12 1.01 -9.50
CA PRO A 34 16.24 0.28 -8.93
C PRO A 34 15.74 -1.09 -8.46
N GLY A 35 16.22 -2.13 -9.11
CA GLY A 35 16.08 -3.51 -8.63
C GLY A 35 16.75 -3.69 -7.26
N PRO A 36 16.80 -4.91 -6.73
CA PRO A 36 17.40 -5.19 -5.43
C PRO A 36 18.77 -4.50 -5.32
N VAL A 37 18.94 -3.67 -4.30
CA VAL A 37 20.22 -3.03 -4.01
C VAL A 37 20.98 -3.95 -3.07
N ALA A 38 22.04 -4.59 -3.57
CA ALA A 38 22.84 -5.52 -2.78
C ALA A 38 23.23 -4.93 -1.41
N GLY A 39 22.98 -5.69 -0.35
CA GLY A 39 23.26 -5.28 1.03
C GLY A 39 22.28 -4.23 1.59
N LYS A 40 21.14 -3.99 0.93
CA LYS A 40 20.08 -3.10 1.44
C LYS A 40 18.73 -3.79 1.43
N LEU A 41 17.93 -3.46 2.43
CA LEU A 41 16.51 -3.78 2.45
C LEU A 41 15.77 -2.70 1.66
N VAL A 42 14.95 -3.09 0.68
CA VAL A 42 14.10 -2.18 -0.08
C VAL A 42 12.64 -2.60 0.10
N VAL A 43 11.81 -1.66 0.52
CA VAL A 43 10.36 -1.86 0.69
C VAL A 43 9.61 -0.92 -0.25
N HIS A 44 8.78 -1.48 -1.11
CA HIS A 44 7.89 -0.73 -2.00
C HIS A 44 6.46 -0.89 -1.52
N PHE A 45 5.81 0.22 -1.17
CA PHE A 45 4.36 0.30 -0.98
C PHE A 45 3.75 0.58 -2.34
N LEU A 46 3.22 -0.44 -2.97
CA LEU A 46 2.79 -0.40 -4.36
C LEU A 46 1.49 0.40 -4.53
N ASP A 47 1.42 1.24 -5.56
CA ASP A 47 0.18 1.95 -5.93
C ASP A 47 -0.78 0.97 -6.64
N VAL A 48 -1.52 0.22 -5.84
CA VAL A 48 -2.50 -0.80 -6.30
C VAL A 48 -3.94 -0.29 -6.30
N GLY A 49 -4.13 1.02 -6.05
CA GLY A 49 -5.44 1.59 -5.81
C GLY A 49 -5.91 1.38 -4.37
N GLN A 50 -7.20 1.03 -4.18
CA GLN A 50 -7.68 0.67 -2.85
C GLN A 50 -7.18 -0.72 -2.48
N GLY A 51 -6.52 -0.83 -1.32
CA GLY A 51 -5.96 -2.06 -0.82
C GLY A 51 -4.47 -1.97 -0.49
N ASP A 52 -3.89 -3.08 -0.09
CA ASP A 52 -2.49 -3.21 0.30
C ASP A 52 -1.71 -4.12 -0.65
N SER A 53 -0.50 -3.71 -0.96
CA SER A 53 0.52 -4.60 -1.54
C SER A 53 1.91 -4.03 -1.24
N GLU A 54 2.72 -4.75 -0.48
CA GLU A 54 4.09 -4.35 -0.16
C GLU A 54 5.08 -5.37 -0.70
N LEU A 55 5.92 -4.91 -1.61
CA LEU A 55 7.05 -5.68 -2.11
C LEU A 55 8.29 -5.39 -1.25
N ILE A 56 8.88 -6.42 -0.68
CA ILE A 56 10.09 -6.33 0.14
C ILE A 56 11.20 -7.11 -0.54
N GLN A 57 12.23 -6.40 -0.97
CA GLN A 57 13.45 -6.99 -1.54
C GLN A 57 14.54 -6.99 -0.47
N LEU A 58 14.98 -8.18 -0.09
CA LEU A 58 15.90 -8.41 1.01
C LEU A 58 17.35 -8.21 0.58
N PRO A 59 18.29 -7.90 1.51
CA PRO A 59 19.68 -7.62 1.20
C PRO A 59 20.40 -8.74 0.44
N ASP A 60 20.01 -10.00 0.67
CA ASP A 60 20.58 -11.20 0.09
C ASP A 60 19.87 -11.65 -1.19
N GLY A 61 18.85 -10.89 -1.63
CA GLY A 61 18.16 -11.08 -2.91
C GLY A 61 16.83 -11.84 -2.82
N GLU A 62 16.45 -12.37 -1.64
CA GLU A 62 15.12 -12.96 -1.47
C GLU A 62 14.04 -11.87 -1.51
N THR A 63 12.82 -12.31 -1.80
CA THR A 63 11.67 -11.41 -2.00
C THR A 63 10.50 -11.85 -1.14
N ILE A 64 9.91 -10.88 -0.41
CA ILE A 64 8.65 -11.07 0.32
C ILE A 64 7.60 -10.18 -0.32
N LEU A 65 6.39 -10.70 -0.48
CA LEU A 65 5.21 -9.93 -0.86
C LEU A 65 4.18 -10.00 0.28
N ILE A 66 3.77 -8.85 0.78
CA ILE A 66 2.64 -8.74 1.70
C ILE A 66 1.45 -8.22 0.91
N ASP A 67 0.37 -8.97 0.87
CA ASP A 67 -0.86 -8.69 0.14
C ASP A 67 -0.67 -8.41 -1.37
N SER A 68 -1.77 -8.26 -2.10
CA SER A 68 -1.74 -8.18 -3.56
C SER A 68 -2.69 -7.14 -4.18
N GLY A 69 -3.35 -6.34 -3.36
CA GLY A 69 -4.39 -5.43 -3.81
C GLY A 69 -5.69 -6.13 -4.21
N ASP A 70 -6.67 -5.34 -4.64
CA ASP A 70 -7.96 -5.85 -5.11
C ASP A 70 -7.85 -6.43 -6.52
N ARG A 71 -8.91 -7.12 -6.94
CA ARG A 71 -9.00 -7.69 -8.29
C ARG A 71 -8.85 -6.62 -9.36
N GLY A 72 -7.94 -6.86 -10.31
CA GLY A 72 -7.60 -5.92 -11.39
C GLY A 72 -6.53 -4.90 -11.00
N ALA A 73 -5.98 -4.97 -9.79
CA ALA A 73 -4.84 -4.17 -9.39
C ALA A 73 -3.59 -4.49 -10.25
N PRO A 74 -2.70 -3.52 -10.51
CA PRO A 74 -1.54 -3.72 -11.38
C PRO A 74 -0.38 -4.46 -10.71
N THR A 75 -0.64 -5.27 -9.69
CA THR A 75 0.37 -5.89 -8.82
C THR A 75 1.38 -6.72 -9.60
N VAL A 76 0.92 -7.61 -10.49
CA VAL A 76 1.81 -8.44 -11.32
C VAL A 76 2.71 -7.58 -12.20
N GLU A 77 2.19 -6.49 -12.75
CA GLU A 77 2.93 -5.56 -13.62
C GLU A 77 3.97 -4.79 -12.81
N LEU A 78 3.60 -4.29 -11.63
CA LEU A 78 4.51 -3.61 -10.72
C LEU A 78 5.63 -4.54 -10.23
N LEU A 79 5.32 -5.76 -9.85
CA LEU A 79 6.34 -6.75 -9.45
C LEU A 79 7.34 -7.01 -10.57
N ARG A 80 6.88 -7.11 -11.83
CA ARG A 80 7.78 -7.23 -13.00
C ARG A 80 8.63 -5.99 -13.20
N LYS A 81 8.05 -4.78 -13.04
CA LYS A 81 8.75 -3.50 -13.13
C LYS A 81 9.90 -3.40 -12.12
N PHE A 82 9.70 -3.92 -10.90
CA PHE A 82 10.73 -4.00 -9.86
C PHE A 82 11.67 -5.22 -9.99
N GLY A 83 11.56 -5.96 -11.07
CA GLY A 83 12.51 -7.04 -11.42
C GLY A 83 12.32 -8.34 -10.65
N VAL A 84 11.17 -8.53 -9.98
CA VAL A 84 10.85 -9.78 -9.28
C VAL A 84 10.90 -10.97 -10.23
N LYS A 85 11.58 -12.04 -9.81
CA LYS A 85 11.70 -13.31 -10.56
C LYS A 85 11.01 -14.45 -9.83
N GLN A 86 11.13 -14.46 -8.52
CA GLN A 86 10.58 -15.42 -7.58
C GLN A 86 10.10 -14.68 -6.35
N ILE A 87 9.14 -15.23 -5.64
CA ILE A 87 8.68 -14.74 -4.34
C ILE A 87 8.96 -15.85 -3.33
N ASP A 88 9.84 -15.55 -2.38
CA ASP A 88 10.28 -16.52 -1.38
C ASP A 88 9.25 -16.69 -0.26
N LEU A 89 8.52 -15.62 0.03
CA LEU A 89 7.40 -15.63 0.98
C LEU A 89 6.28 -14.69 0.53
N ILE A 90 5.06 -15.21 0.45
CA ILE A 90 3.85 -14.39 0.43
C ILE A 90 3.27 -14.35 1.83
N ILE A 91 2.82 -13.19 2.28
CA ILE A 91 2.05 -12.99 3.50
C ILE A 91 0.69 -12.40 3.10
N ALA A 92 -0.38 -13.19 3.20
CA ALA A 92 -1.75 -12.69 3.09
C ALA A 92 -2.21 -12.27 4.49
N THR A 93 -2.34 -10.96 4.71
CA THR A 93 -2.65 -10.45 6.04
C THR A 93 -4.02 -10.93 6.52
N HIS A 94 -5.04 -10.83 5.67
CA HIS A 94 -6.39 -11.30 5.95
C HIS A 94 -7.18 -11.47 4.63
N PRO A 95 -8.35 -12.16 4.65
CA PRO A 95 -9.01 -12.65 3.44
C PRO A 95 -9.91 -11.62 2.70
N HIS A 96 -9.84 -10.32 2.93
CA HIS A 96 -10.58 -9.33 2.16
C HIS A 96 -10.01 -9.17 0.74
N SER A 97 -10.89 -8.79 -0.21
CA SER A 97 -10.54 -8.76 -1.63
C SER A 97 -9.46 -7.73 -1.97
N ASP A 98 -9.45 -6.60 -1.29
CA ASP A 98 -8.47 -5.52 -1.46
C ASP A 98 -7.06 -5.87 -0.90
N HIS A 99 -6.91 -7.07 -0.33
CA HIS A 99 -5.64 -7.66 0.10
C HIS A 99 -5.25 -8.90 -0.71
N ILE A 100 -6.22 -9.75 -1.06
CA ILE A 100 -5.94 -11.01 -1.75
C ILE A 100 -6.50 -11.10 -3.18
N GLY A 101 -7.05 -10.00 -3.71
CA GLY A 101 -7.77 -9.98 -4.99
C GLY A 101 -6.94 -10.43 -6.18
N GLU A 102 -5.68 -10.00 -6.26
CA GLU A 102 -4.72 -10.38 -7.32
C GLU A 102 -3.82 -11.56 -6.95
N MET A 103 -3.98 -12.17 -5.76
CA MET A 103 -3.07 -13.21 -5.26
C MET A 103 -2.94 -14.40 -6.21
N ARG A 104 -4.02 -14.81 -6.85
CA ARG A 104 -4.02 -15.91 -7.82
C ARG A 104 -3.21 -15.60 -9.07
N ASP A 105 -3.30 -14.35 -9.57
CA ASP A 105 -2.56 -13.92 -10.74
C ASP A 105 -1.08 -13.72 -10.42
N VAL A 106 -0.75 -13.27 -9.20
CA VAL A 106 0.62 -13.28 -8.68
C VAL A 106 1.20 -14.70 -8.67
N MET A 107 0.50 -15.68 -8.07
CA MET A 107 0.93 -17.08 -8.03
C MET A 107 1.04 -17.73 -9.43
N ARG A 108 0.29 -17.24 -10.41
CA ARG A 108 0.40 -17.69 -11.82
C ARG A 108 1.61 -17.08 -12.52
N ALA A 109 1.94 -15.84 -12.19
CA ALA A 109 2.97 -15.06 -12.86
C ALA A 109 4.38 -15.35 -12.33
N PHE A 110 4.50 -15.77 -11.07
CA PHE A 110 5.77 -15.98 -10.36
C PHE A 110 5.83 -17.34 -9.68
N GLN A 111 7.04 -17.87 -9.54
CA GLN A 111 7.29 -18.99 -8.63
C GLN A 111 7.16 -18.47 -7.18
N VAL A 112 6.36 -19.17 -6.36
CA VAL A 112 6.19 -18.88 -4.93
C VAL A 112 6.70 -20.06 -4.12
N VAL A 113 7.55 -19.80 -3.13
CA VAL A 113 8.17 -20.85 -2.32
C VAL A 113 7.32 -21.15 -1.09
N GLU A 114 6.91 -20.11 -0.35
CA GLU A 114 6.16 -20.25 0.89
C GLU A 114 5.01 -19.21 0.93
N PHE A 115 3.89 -19.59 1.55
CA PHE A 115 2.71 -18.76 1.70
C PHE A 115 2.26 -18.77 3.16
N TRP A 116 2.13 -17.60 3.76
CA TRP A 116 1.56 -17.40 5.09
C TRP A 116 0.17 -16.80 4.98
N ASP A 117 -0.74 -17.36 5.73
CA ASP A 117 -2.15 -16.92 5.83
C ASP A 117 -2.51 -16.75 7.30
N SER A 118 -3.42 -15.84 7.61
CA SER A 118 -3.87 -15.61 8.99
C SER A 118 -4.54 -16.83 9.64
N GLY A 119 -5.05 -17.74 8.82
CA GLY A 119 -5.82 -18.91 9.24
C GLY A 119 -7.29 -18.59 9.52
N PHE A 120 -7.74 -17.36 9.23
CA PHE A 120 -9.15 -16.99 9.35
C PHE A 120 -9.96 -17.61 8.18
N ASN A 121 -10.90 -18.50 8.50
CA ASN A 121 -11.74 -19.12 7.48
C ASN A 121 -12.78 -18.13 6.95
N HIS A 122 -12.70 -17.78 5.68
CA HIS A 122 -13.60 -16.82 5.04
C HIS A 122 -14.43 -17.48 3.93
N PRO A 123 -15.76 -17.24 3.85
CA PRO A 123 -16.65 -17.97 2.94
C PRO A 123 -16.59 -17.47 1.49
N THR A 124 -15.74 -16.51 1.14
CA THR A 124 -15.69 -15.97 -0.22
C THR A 124 -15.03 -16.94 -1.20
N ARG A 125 -15.50 -16.87 -2.46
CA ARG A 125 -14.91 -17.64 -3.54
C ARG A 125 -13.46 -17.23 -3.80
N THR A 126 -13.12 -15.93 -3.70
CA THR A 126 -11.75 -15.42 -3.87
C THR A 126 -10.79 -16.14 -2.93
N TYR A 127 -11.14 -16.26 -1.65
CA TYR A 127 -10.33 -16.96 -0.66
C TYR A 127 -10.24 -18.47 -0.92
N GLY A 128 -11.39 -19.13 -1.18
CA GLY A 128 -11.41 -20.56 -1.47
C GLY A 128 -10.60 -20.95 -2.73
N ASP A 129 -10.74 -20.17 -3.81
CA ASP A 129 -9.97 -20.36 -5.04
C ASP A 129 -8.47 -20.13 -4.82
N MET A 130 -8.09 -19.15 -3.99
CA MET A 130 -6.68 -18.90 -3.61
C MET A 130 -6.08 -20.11 -2.89
N LEU A 131 -6.75 -20.64 -1.88
CA LEU A 131 -6.28 -21.83 -1.15
C LEU A 131 -6.17 -23.07 -2.06
N GLN A 132 -7.10 -23.23 -3.01
CA GLN A 132 -7.01 -24.31 -3.99
C GLN A 132 -5.79 -24.15 -4.90
N ASP A 133 -5.50 -22.93 -5.40
CA ASP A 133 -4.33 -22.68 -6.23
C ASP A 133 -3.01 -22.93 -5.44
N ILE A 134 -2.93 -22.59 -4.16
CA ILE A 134 -1.79 -22.90 -3.28
C ILE A 134 -1.57 -24.41 -3.21
N LYS A 135 -2.63 -25.15 -2.95
CA LYS A 135 -2.59 -26.64 -2.88
C LYS A 135 -2.17 -27.25 -4.21
N ASP A 136 -2.78 -26.85 -5.32
CA ASP A 136 -2.54 -27.43 -6.65
C ASP A 136 -1.11 -27.17 -7.15
N ARG A 137 -0.50 -26.06 -6.71
CA ARG A 137 0.89 -25.70 -7.02
C ARG A 137 1.91 -26.29 -6.06
N GLY A 138 1.47 -26.90 -4.96
CA GLY A 138 2.33 -27.45 -3.93
C GLY A 138 3.17 -26.39 -3.20
N ILE A 139 2.64 -25.17 -3.07
CA ILE A 139 3.30 -24.10 -2.33
C ILE A 139 3.28 -24.45 -0.84
N LYS A 140 4.41 -24.27 -0.17
CA LYS A 140 4.50 -24.50 1.28
C LYS A 140 3.57 -23.51 1.98
N PHE A 141 2.64 -24.00 2.78
CA PHE A 141 1.59 -23.21 3.43
C PHE A 141 1.75 -23.25 4.96
N ALA A 142 1.58 -22.08 5.61
CA ALA A 142 1.58 -21.97 7.06
C ALA A 142 0.59 -20.90 7.54
N THR A 143 0.11 -21.07 8.79
CA THR A 143 -0.73 -20.11 9.50
C THR A 143 0.01 -19.66 10.78
N PRO A 144 1.02 -18.80 10.65
CA PRO A 144 1.85 -18.42 11.80
C PRO A 144 1.05 -17.63 12.83
N LYS A 145 1.54 -17.64 14.07
CA LYS A 145 0.91 -17.02 15.23
C LYS A 145 1.89 -16.07 15.93
N ARG A 146 1.37 -15.27 16.82
CA ARG A 146 2.16 -14.35 17.64
C ARG A 146 3.37 -15.05 18.25
N GLY A 147 4.55 -14.47 18.06
CA GLY A 147 5.83 -14.99 18.54
C GLY A 147 6.55 -15.85 17.51
N ASP A 148 5.91 -16.25 16.40
CA ASP A 148 6.61 -16.96 15.32
C ASP A 148 7.61 -16.03 14.63
N LEU A 149 8.77 -16.60 14.29
CA LEU A 149 9.90 -15.90 13.71
C LEU A 149 10.36 -16.59 12.41
N ARG A 150 10.62 -15.77 11.39
CA ARG A 150 11.31 -16.20 10.16
C ARG A 150 12.56 -15.34 9.94
N LYS A 151 13.68 -15.98 9.67
CA LYS A 151 14.94 -15.29 9.34
C LYS A 151 15.28 -15.43 7.87
N PHE A 152 15.74 -14.33 7.30
CA PHE A 152 16.29 -14.21 5.96
C PHE A 152 17.63 -13.47 6.09
N GLY A 153 18.74 -14.21 6.14
CA GLY A 153 20.03 -13.62 6.44
C GLY A 153 20.01 -12.78 7.73
N GLU A 154 20.28 -11.49 7.61
CA GLU A 154 20.25 -10.54 8.74
C GLU A 154 18.86 -9.94 9.02
N VAL A 155 17.86 -10.22 8.17
CA VAL A 155 16.50 -9.74 8.34
C VAL A 155 15.67 -10.74 9.12
N THR A 156 14.93 -10.25 10.11
CA THR A 156 13.98 -11.07 10.87
C THR A 156 12.56 -10.56 10.63
N VAL A 157 11.65 -11.48 10.32
CA VAL A 157 10.20 -11.25 10.27
C VAL A 157 9.58 -11.91 11.50
N GLU A 158 8.91 -11.12 12.32
CA GLU A 158 8.24 -11.56 13.56
C GLU A 158 6.74 -11.32 13.44
N VAL A 159 5.95 -12.30 13.82
CA VAL A 159 4.49 -12.22 13.84
C VAL A 159 4.02 -11.69 15.19
N LEU A 160 3.28 -10.58 15.18
CA LEU A 160 2.72 -9.94 16.38
C LEU A 160 1.22 -10.21 16.55
N ASN A 161 0.54 -10.57 15.47
CA ASN A 161 -0.86 -10.97 15.41
C ASN A 161 -1.05 -11.94 14.23
N PRO A 162 -2.01 -12.89 14.28
CA PRO A 162 -2.94 -13.16 15.36
C PRO A 162 -2.33 -13.97 16.51
N SER A 163 -3.02 -13.97 17.65
CA SER A 163 -2.77 -14.92 18.76
C SER A 163 -3.28 -16.33 18.38
N GLU A 164 -3.08 -17.32 19.26
CA GLU A 164 -3.59 -18.68 19.05
C GLU A 164 -5.11 -18.72 18.79
N GLU A 165 -5.86 -17.87 19.50
CA GLU A 165 -7.29 -17.71 19.32
C GLU A 165 -7.58 -16.63 18.28
N LEU A 166 -8.17 -17.02 17.16
CA LEU A 166 -8.62 -16.09 16.12
C LEU A 166 -9.94 -15.41 16.54
N PRO A 167 -10.19 -14.17 16.08
CA PRO A 167 -11.50 -13.54 16.25
C PRO A 167 -12.57 -14.31 15.47
N ASP A 168 -13.75 -14.48 16.07
CA ASP A 168 -14.81 -15.30 15.46
C ASP A 168 -15.50 -14.65 14.25
N GLU A 169 -15.57 -13.30 14.21
CA GLU A 169 -16.45 -12.62 13.26
C GLU A 169 -15.76 -11.54 12.39
N ASN A 170 -14.62 -10.98 12.82
CA ASN A 170 -13.98 -9.88 12.12
C ASN A 170 -12.62 -10.28 11.54
N PRO A 171 -12.53 -10.54 10.22
CA PRO A 171 -11.28 -10.92 9.58
C PRO A 171 -10.17 -9.86 9.70
N ASN A 172 -10.50 -8.57 9.84
CA ASN A 172 -9.51 -7.51 10.05
C ASN A 172 -8.69 -7.75 11.31
N ASN A 173 -9.33 -8.21 12.38
CA ASN A 173 -8.64 -8.53 13.63
C ASN A 173 -7.82 -9.82 13.57
N ALA A 174 -8.00 -10.63 12.54
CA ALA A 174 -7.13 -11.77 12.24
C ALA A 174 -5.91 -11.38 11.40
N SER A 175 -5.76 -10.12 10.99
CA SER A 175 -4.63 -9.67 10.16
C SER A 175 -3.31 -10.17 10.68
N LEU A 176 -2.49 -10.78 9.83
CA LEU A 176 -1.07 -11.02 10.12
C LEU A 176 -0.37 -9.67 10.26
N VAL A 177 -0.17 -9.25 11.49
CA VAL A 177 0.67 -8.09 11.81
C VAL A 177 2.09 -8.58 11.94
N VAL A 178 2.98 -8.09 11.09
CA VAL A 178 4.37 -8.52 11.07
C VAL A 178 5.33 -7.36 11.29
N ARG A 179 6.34 -7.60 12.12
CA ARG A 179 7.47 -6.69 12.31
C ARG A 179 8.70 -7.23 11.60
N LEU A 180 9.22 -6.45 10.67
CA LEU A 180 10.46 -6.74 10.01
C LEU A 180 11.58 -5.93 10.67
N THR A 181 12.68 -6.58 11.03
CA THR A 181 13.85 -5.96 11.66
C THR A 181 15.07 -6.18 10.78
N TYR A 182 15.78 -5.08 10.46
CA TYR A 182 17.06 -5.09 9.77
C TYR A 182 18.02 -4.12 10.43
N GLY A 183 19.10 -4.62 11.01
CA GLY A 183 20.02 -3.82 11.82
C GLY A 183 19.30 -3.17 13.01
N ALA A 184 19.37 -1.84 13.10
CA ALA A 184 18.71 -1.06 14.13
C ALA A 184 17.28 -0.60 13.73
N LYS A 185 16.81 -0.94 12.52
CA LYS A 185 15.56 -0.44 11.94
C LYS A 185 14.46 -1.47 11.97
N ARG A 186 13.25 -1.00 12.25
CA ARG A 186 12.03 -1.80 12.37
C ARG A 186 10.92 -1.23 11.48
N PHE A 187 10.27 -2.12 10.76
CA PHE A 187 9.13 -1.84 9.88
C PHE A 187 7.95 -2.62 10.41
N LEU A 188 6.81 -1.98 10.61
CA LEU A 188 5.59 -2.63 11.09
C LEU A 188 4.52 -2.60 10.00
N PHE A 189 4.12 -3.78 9.54
CA PHE A 189 3.05 -4.00 8.56
C PHE A 189 1.84 -4.55 9.31
N THR A 190 0.71 -3.92 9.15
CA THR A 190 -0.43 -4.08 10.06
C THR A 190 -1.65 -4.69 9.41
N GLY A 191 -1.66 -4.81 8.06
CA GLY A 191 -2.90 -5.10 7.35
C GLY A 191 -4.01 -4.16 7.84
N ASP A 192 -5.16 -4.74 8.13
CA ASP A 192 -6.34 -4.00 8.58
C ASP A 192 -6.65 -4.19 10.07
N ALA A 193 -5.63 -4.52 10.87
CA ALA A 193 -5.78 -4.68 12.31
C ALA A 193 -6.53 -3.50 12.94
N GLU A 194 -7.59 -3.79 13.70
CA GLU A 194 -8.46 -2.79 14.30
C GLU A 194 -8.21 -2.62 15.80
N TYR A 195 -8.50 -1.42 16.29
CA TYR A 195 -8.55 -1.07 17.70
C TYR A 195 -9.99 -0.77 18.12
N ASN A 196 -10.50 -1.56 19.04
CA ASN A 196 -11.81 -1.37 19.65
C ASN A 196 -11.65 -1.45 21.15
N ALA A 197 -11.62 -0.30 21.81
CA ALA A 197 -11.37 -0.19 23.25
C ALA A 197 -12.26 -1.13 24.09
N GLY A 198 -11.64 -1.98 24.89
CA GLY A 198 -12.32 -2.95 25.74
C GLY A 198 -12.81 -4.23 25.02
N ALA A 199 -12.58 -4.34 23.70
CA ALA A 199 -12.95 -5.54 22.94
C ALA A 199 -11.76 -6.52 22.88
N LYS A 200 -11.82 -7.59 23.66
CA LYS A 200 -10.76 -8.63 23.73
C LYS A 200 -10.43 -9.27 22.37
N SER A 201 -11.33 -9.21 21.39
CA SER A 201 -11.14 -9.70 20.04
C SER A 201 -10.41 -8.71 19.14
N SER A 202 -10.17 -7.48 19.60
CA SER A 202 -9.46 -6.44 18.84
C SER A 202 -7.97 -6.76 18.76
N ALA A 203 -7.42 -6.78 17.55
CA ALA A 203 -6.01 -7.09 17.32
C ALA A 203 -5.08 -6.12 18.07
N TRP A 204 -5.33 -4.80 17.94
CA TRP A 204 -4.52 -3.79 18.62
C TRP A 204 -4.67 -3.81 20.12
N GLU A 205 -5.89 -4.06 20.66
CA GLU A 205 -6.09 -4.17 22.11
C GLU A 205 -5.20 -5.29 22.68
N GLN A 206 -5.21 -6.46 22.03
CA GLN A 206 -4.39 -7.59 22.45
C GLN A 206 -2.88 -7.31 22.39
N MET A 207 -2.42 -6.64 21.29
CA MET A 207 -1.01 -6.30 21.15
C MET A 207 -0.58 -5.23 22.17
N LEU A 208 -1.42 -4.21 22.40
CA LEU A 208 -1.14 -3.15 23.37
C LEU A 208 -1.10 -3.66 24.81
N GLU A 209 -1.95 -4.63 25.15
CA GLU A 209 -1.94 -5.25 26.47
C GLU A 209 -0.69 -6.08 26.73
N LYS A 210 -0.25 -6.87 25.74
CA LYS A 210 0.79 -7.90 25.91
C LYS A 210 2.17 -7.45 25.47
N GLU A 211 2.26 -6.53 24.49
CA GLU A 211 3.49 -6.29 23.74
C GLU A 211 3.85 -4.80 23.61
N LYS A 212 3.20 -3.91 24.35
CA LYS A 212 3.33 -2.46 24.19
C LYS A 212 4.76 -1.97 24.03
N GLU A 213 5.70 -2.48 24.83
CA GLU A 213 7.11 -2.07 24.80
C GLU A 213 7.84 -2.57 23.53
N THR A 214 7.34 -3.63 22.91
CA THR A 214 7.96 -4.25 21.74
C THR A 214 7.38 -3.76 20.43
N LEU A 215 6.23 -3.06 20.43
CA LEU A 215 5.56 -2.55 19.23
C LEU A 215 6.31 -1.43 18.49
N ARG A 216 7.36 -0.87 19.09
CA ARG A 216 8.12 0.23 18.49
C ARG A 216 8.64 -0.12 17.11
N ALA A 217 8.40 0.79 16.16
CA ALA A 217 8.91 0.69 14.79
C ALA A 217 9.27 2.07 14.25
N ASP A 218 10.29 2.13 13.38
CA ASP A 218 10.71 3.37 12.71
C ASP A 218 9.74 3.74 11.58
N LEU A 219 9.24 2.73 10.85
CA LEU A 219 8.25 2.87 9.80
C LEU A 219 7.01 2.04 10.12
N LEU A 220 5.85 2.68 10.05
CA LEU A 220 4.53 2.08 10.23
C LEU A 220 3.74 2.14 8.92
N LYS A 221 3.26 0.99 8.41
CA LYS A 221 2.15 0.96 7.46
C LYS A 221 0.87 1.21 8.25
N ALA A 222 0.19 2.31 7.96
CA ALA A 222 -1.05 2.68 8.66
C ALA A 222 -2.10 1.58 8.50
N ALA A 223 -2.65 1.12 9.61
CA ALA A 223 -3.64 0.04 9.61
C ALA A 223 -4.93 0.49 8.92
N HIS A 224 -5.54 -0.43 8.18
CA HIS A 224 -6.85 -0.30 7.55
C HIS A 224 -6.94 0.99 6.72
N HIS A 225 -5.91 1.22 5.86
CA HIS A 225 -5.82 2.33 4.89
C HIS A 225 -6.00 3.73 5.51
N GLY A 226 -5.69 3.89 6.79
CA GLY A 226 -5.95 5.12 7.54
C GLY A 226 -7.38 5.24 8.06
N SER A 227 -8.07 4.12 8.30
CA SER A 227 -9.34 4.09 9.01
C SER A 227 -9.19 4.55 10.47
N SER A 228 -10.23 5.19 11.00
CA SER A 228 -10.24 5.72 12.37
C SER A 228 -10.26 4.65 13.46
N ASN A 229 -10.57 3.40 13.11
CA ASN A 229 -10.47 2.25 14.01
C ASN A 229 -9.17 1.43 13.81
N GLY A 230 -8.44 1.61 12.71
CA GLY A 230 -7.15 0.98 12.48
C GLY A 230 -5.99 1.79 13.03
N THR A 231 -5.93 3.08 12.68
CA THR A 231 -4.84 3.98 13.06
C THR A 231 -5.32 4.96 14.12
N THR A 232 -5.08 4.66 15.40
CA THR A 232 -5.52 5.47 16.55
C THR A 232 -4.34 6.12 17.28
N GLN A 233 -4.64 7.04 18.24
CA GLN A 233 -3.60 7.68 19.04
C GLN A 233 -2.85 6.66 19.90
N GLU A 234 -3.56 5.69 20.46
CA GLU A 234 -2.99 4.62 21.28
C GLU A 234 -1.97 3.78 20.49
N VAL A 235 -2.29 3.49 19.22
CA VAL A 235 -1.40 2.80 18.28
C VAL A 235 -0.16 3.65 17.99
N LEU A 236 -0.36 4.94 17.67
CA LEU A 236 0.77 5.84 17.38
C LEU A 236 1.69 6.02 18.58
N ASP A 237 1.14 6.13 19.78
CA ASP A 237 1.92 6.28 21.02
C ASP A 237 2.75 5.02 21.34
N ALA A 238 2.20 3.85 21.07
CA ALA A 238 2.89 2.58 21.28
C ALA A 238 3.98 2.32 20.25
N VAL A 239 3.67 2.53 18.97
CA VAL A 239 4.61 2.30 17.86
C VAL A 239 5.65 3.42 17.79
N ASN A 240 5.26 4.67 18.01
CA ASN A 240 6.10 5.89 17.96
C ASN A 240 6.94 5.98 16.67
N PRO A 241 6.30 5.92 15.49
CA PRO A 241 7.00 5.87 14.21
C PRO A 241 7.51 7.24 13.79
N SER A 242 8.66 7.29 13.12
CA SER A 242 9.16 8.49 12.44
C SER A 242 8.64 8.61 10.99
N ILE A 243 8.17 7.50 10.43
CA ILE A 243 7.63 7.40 9.07
C ILE A 243 6.33 6.61 9.12
N ILE A 244 5.30 7.13 8.44
CA ILE A 244 4.03 6.42 8.23
C ILE A 244 3.73 6.39 6.74
N THR A 245 3.34 5.21 6.24
CA THR A 245 2.82 5.03 4.90
C THR A 245 1.34 4.71 4.95
N ILE A 246 0.55 5.28 4.04
CA ILE A 246 -0.89 5.01 3.89
C ILE A 246 -1.11 4.50 2.48
N SER A 247 -1.56 3.25 2.34
CA SER A 247 -1.99 2.68 1.07
C SER A 247 -3.49 2.84 0.93
N CYS A 248 -3.95 3.60 -0.06
CA CYS A 248 -5.37 3.81 -0.37
C CYS A 248 -5.53 4.36 -1.78
N ALA A 249 -6.74 4.33 -2.33
CA ALA A 249 -7.07 5.00 -3.58
C ALA A 249 -7.62 6.40 -3.35
N SER A 250 -7.38 7.29 -4.30
CA SER A 250 -8.12 8.54 -4.38
C SER A 250 -9.59 8.28 -4.70
N GLY A 251 -10.50 8.87 -3.92
CA GLY A 251 -11.95 8.73 -4.13
C GLY A 251 -12.49 7.33 -3.84
N ASN A 252 -11.88 6.60 -2.92
CA ASN A 252 -12.37 5.30 -2.49
C ASN A 252 -13.71 5.41 -1.72
N ASP A 253 -14.55 4.38 -1.84
CA ASP A 253 -15.90 4.35 -1.25
C ASP A 253 -15.91 4.33 0.29
N TYR A 254 -14.76 4.09 0.92
CA TYR A 254 -14.59 4.05 2.37
C TYR A 254 -14.21 5.39 2.97
N HIS A 255 -13.97 6.42 2.14
CA HIS A 255 -13.50 7.75 2.56
C HIS A 255 -12.13 7.75 3.26
N HIS A 256 -11.32 6.71 3.02
CA HIS A 256 -9.97 6.60 3.59
C HIS A 256 -8.97 7.53 2.88
N PRO A 257 -8.01 8.12 3.61
CA PRO A 257 -7.88 8.11 5.08
C PRO A 257 -8.89 9.04 5.74
N HIS A 258 -9.39 8.63 6.91
CA HIS A 258 -10.44 9.35 7.63
C HIS A 258 -9.97 10.69 8.23
N PRO A 259 -10.87 11.70 8.35
CA PRO A 259 -10.53 13.00 8.89
C PRO A 259 -9.93 12.99 10.30
N LYS A 260 -10.35 12.05 11.15
CA LYS A 260 -9.80 11.90 12.51
C LYS A 260 -8.32 11.52 12.45
N VAL A 261 -7.95 10.58 11.57
CA VAL A 261 -6.58 10.12 11.39
C VAL A 261 -5.72 11.23 10.83
N MET A 262 -6.18 11.92 9.79
CA MET A 262 -5.40 12.99 9.14
C MET A 262 -5.10 14.15 10.09
N ARG A 263 -6.08 14.59 10.91
CA ARG A 263 -5.82 15.61 11.94
C ARG A 263 -4.82 15.17 12.98
N MET A 264 -4.88 13.91 13.40
CA MET A 264 -3.94 13.34 14.36
C MET A 264 -2.51 13.29 13.80
N LEU A 265 -2.36 12.87 12.55
CA LEU A 265 -1.07 12.82 11.86
C LEU A 265 -0.50 14.23 11.58
N GLU A 266 -1.34 15.20 11.25
CA GLU A 266 -0.94 16.59 11.10
C GLU A 266 -0.39 17.18 12.40
N GLN A 267 -1.01 16.88 13.54
CA GLN A 267 -0.50 17.26 14.86
C GLN A 267 0.86 16.64 15.18
N ALA A 268 1.12 15.44 14.66
CA ALA A 268 2.39 14.73 14.81
C ALA A 268 3.46 15.14 13.77
N ALA A 269 3.17 16.04 12.83
CA ALA A 269 3.99 16.37 11.65
C ALA A 269 5.40 16.90 11.94
N SER A 270 5.66 17.36 13.17
CA SER A 270 7.01 17.78 13.61
C SER A 270 7.95 16.59 13.92
N LYS A 271 7.39 15.39 14.14
CA LYS A 271 8.13 14.18 14.52
C LYS A 271 7.99 13.05 13.51
N THR A 272 6.89 13.04 12.74
CA THR A 272 6.51 11.94 11.86
C THR A 272 6.28 12.47 10.45
N SER A 273 6.92 11.84 9.47
CA SER A 273 6.68 12.08 8.04
C SER A 273 5.64 11.08 7.53
N ILE A 274 4.69 11.54 6.71
CA ILE A 274 3.69 10.68 6.09
C ILE A 274 3.92 10.60 4.58
N TYR A 275 3.57 9.45 4.00
CA TYR A 275 3.59 9.16 2.58
C TYR A 275 2.29 8.45 2.20
N ARG A 276 1.74 8.72 1.00
CA ARG A 276 0.42 8.22 0.60
C ARG A 276 0.43 7.76 -0.85
N THR A 277 -0.02 6.52 -1.10
CA THR A 277 -0.03 5.96 -2.47
C THR A 277 -1.00 6.69 -3.39
N ASP A 278 -2.16 7.14 -2.91
CA ASP A 278 -3.15 7.87 -3.70
C ASP A 278 -2.65 9.22 -4.24
N LEU A 279 -1.71 9.85 -3.56
CA LEU A 279 -1.12 11.14 -3.95
C LEU A 279 0.24 10.97 -4.63
N GLU A 280 1.08 10.10 -4.12
CA GLU A 280 2.50 10.01 -4.47
C GLU A 280 2.85 8.83 -5.38
N GLY A 281 1.89 7.94 -5.68
CA GLY A 281 2.16 6.70 -6.41
C GLY A 281 2.86 5.66 -5.55
N THR A 282 3.64 4.80 -6.15
CA THR A 282 4.44 3.84 -5.40
C THR A 282 5.48 4.54 -4.55
N ILE A 283 5.54 4.18 -3.26
CA ILE A 283 6.46 4.73 -2.27
C ILE A 283 7.55 3.71 -2.01
N THR A 284 8.80 4.14 -1.98
CA THR A 284 9.95 3.26 -1.76
C THR A 284 10.75 3.71 -0.54
N ALA A 285 10.97 2.78 0.37
CA ALA A 285 11.87 2.90 1.51
C ALA A 285 13.13 2.06 1.27
N VAL A 286 14.31 2.68 1.33
CA VAL A 286 15.61 1.99 1.24
C VAL A 286 16.29 2.06 2.59
N CYS A 287 16.65 0.90 3.15
CA CYS A 287 17.29 0.79 4.47
C CYS A 287 18.65 0.11 4.37
N ASP A 288 19.64 0.67 5.06
CA ASP A 288 20.98 0.10 5.21
C ASP A 288 21.24 -0.52 6.58
N GLY A 289 20.17 -0.74 7.35
CA GLY A 289 20.23 -1.23 8.73
C GLY A 289 20.36 -0.14 9.78
N ASN A 290 20.76 1.10 9.41
CA ASN A 290 20.91 2.24 10.33
C ASN A 290 20.02 3.42 9.96
N THR A 291 19.76 3.62 8.67
CA THR A 291 18.95 4.73 8.14
C THR A 291 17.89 4.22 7.19
N ILE A 292 16.77 4.94 7.10
CA ILE A 292 15.71 4.72 6.12
C ILE A 292 15.62 5.97 5.25
N SER A 293 15.78 5.81 3.94
CA SER A 293 15.59 6.87 2.95
C SER A 293 14.32 6.61 2.16
N MET A 294 13.47 7.64 2.03
CA MET A 294 12.17 7.54 1.35
C MET A 294 12.20 8.23 0.00
N SER A 295 11.50 7.64 -0.96
CA SER A 295 11.21 8.24 -2.27
C SER A 295 9.82 7.80 -2.75
N SER A 296 9.27 8.49 -3.74
CA SER A 296 7.97 8.21 -4.32
C SER A 296 7.95 8.53 -5.81
N ASP A 297 6.99 7.95 -6.55
CA ASP A 297 6.83 8.18 -7.99
C ASP A 297 6.51 9.65 -8.30
N ARG A 298 5.78 10.33 -7.40
CA ARG A 298 5.35 11.73 -7.55
C ARG A 298 5.71 12.54 -6.31
N GLN A 299 6.15 13.77 -6.52
CA GLN A 299 6.36 14.74 -5.44
C GLN A 299 5.08 15.53 -5.21
N VAL A 300 4.65 15.64 -3.97
CA VAL A 300 3.43 16.33 -3.55
C VAL A 300 3.77 17.41 -2.52
N ALA A 301 3.08 18.54 -2.59
CA ALA A 301 3.24 19.59 -1.59
C ALA A 301 2.80 19.06 -0.21
N ARG A 302 3.56 19.39 0.83
CA ARG A 302 3.42 18.79 2.16
C ARG A 302 2.02 18.97 2.77
N ASP A 303 1.38 20.11 2.55
CA ASP A 303 0.02 20.40 3.01
C ASP A 303 -1.02 19.48 2.41
N ARG A 304 -0.82 19.04 1.16
CA ARG A 304 -1.73 18.10 0.50
C ARG A 304 -1.68 16.69 1.10
N LEU A 305 -0.58 16.32 1.73
CA LEU A 305 -0.45 14.99 2.34
C LEU A 305 -1.44 14.79 3.51
N TYR A 306 -1.93 15.88 4.12
CA TYR A 306 -2.88 15.83 5.24
C TYR A 306 -4.35 15.95 4.82
N LEU A 307 -4.64 16.04 3.51
CA LEU A 307 -6.01 15.98 3.01
C LEU A 307 -6.67 14.63 3.33
N THR A 308 -7.94 14.65 3.63
CA THR A 308 -8.76 13.44 3.80
C THR A 308 -9.02 12.76 2.45
N GLY A 309 -9.53 11.52 2.46
CA GLY A 309 -9.91 10.83 1.23
C GLY A 309 -10.93 11.63 0.40
N ASP A 310 -11.93 12.23 1.06
CA ASP A 310 -12.95 13.05 0.41
C ASP A 310 -12.40 14.34 -0.19
N GLU A 311 -11.49 15.02 0.51
CA GLU A 311 -10.86 16.25 0.01
C GLU A 311 -9.98 15.98 -1.22
N VAL A 312 -9.25 14.85 -1.24
CA VAL A 312 -8.49 14.43 -2.41
C VAL A 312 -9.42 14.14 -3.59
N ALA A 313 -10.51 13.40 -3.38
CA ALA A 313 -11.51 13.11 -4.41
C ALA A 313 -12.13 14.40 -4.99
N GLY A 314 -12.46 15.36 -4.14
CA GLY A 314 -13.00 16.67 -4.53
C GLY A 314 -12.05 17.49 -5.40
N THR A 315 -10.72 17.42 -5.14
CA THR A 315 -9.74 18.13 -5.95
C THR A 315 -9.57 17.54 -7.35
N VAL A 316 -9.70 16.23 -7.49
CA VAL A 316 -9.62 15.54 -8.80
C VAL A 316 -10.88 15.85 -9.64
N ALA A 317 -12.06 15.86 -9.05
CA ALA A 317 -13.32 16.19 -9.72
C ALA A 317 -13.38 17.67 -10.18
N GLY A 318 -12.80 18.61 -9.42
CA GLY A 318 -12.77 20.03 -9.75
C GLY A 318 -11.91 20.40 -10.95
N VAL A 319 -10.89 19.61 -11.25
CA VAL A 319 -10.00 19.83 -12.42
C VAL A 319 -10.68 19.38 -13.74
N GLY A 320 -11.65 18.46 -13.68
CA GLY A 320 -12.41 17.99 -14.84
C GLY A 320 -13.63 18.86 -15.20
N GLY A 321 -14.05 19.82 -14.35
CA GLY A 321 -15.33 20.51 -14.46
C GLY A 321 -15.32 21.91 -15.10
N SER A 322 -14.20 22.46 -15.58
CA SER A 322 -14.13 23.84 -16.07
C SER A 322 -14.17 24.00 -17.61
N ALA A 323 -14.73 23.04 -18.33
CA ALA A 323 -14.96 23.19 -19.77
C ALA A 323 -16.44 22.92 -20.13
N GLY A 324 -17.27 23.97 -20.08
CA GLY A 324 -18.49 24.03 -20.90
C GLY A 324 -19.83 23.99 -20.19
N SER A 325 -20.42 25.16 -19.90
CA SER A 325 -21.75 25.51 -20.35
C SER A 325 -22.13 26.95 -20.04
N GLU A 326 -21.63 27.91 -20.80
CA GLU A 326 -22.42 29.11 -21.10
C GLU A 326 -23.29 28.80 -22.31
N ARG A 327 -24.53 28.38 -22.10
CA ARG A 327 -25.58 28.47 -23.12
C ARG A 327 -26.82 29.11 -22.51
N GLY A 328 -26.98 30.38 -22.88
CA GLY A 328 -28.21 31.04 -23.26
C GLY A 328 -29.47 30.75 -22.46
N ARG A 329 -29.80 31.60 -21.46
CA ARG A 329 -31.18 31.86 -21.06
C ARG A 329 -31.83 32.76 -22.10
N GLY A 330 -32.45 32.15 -23.10
CA GLY A 330 -33.42 32.83 -23.99
C GLY A 330 -34.71 33.16 -23.21
N ARG A 331 -34.97 34.46 -23.03
CA ARG A 331 -36.29 34.98 -22.66
C ARG A 331 -37.35 34.53 -23.66
N ARG A 332 -38.42 33.93 -23.19
CA ARG A 332 -39.75 34.05 -23.84
C ARG A 332 -40.76 34.62 -22.86
N ALA A 333 -41.21 35.83 -23.21
CA ALA A 333 -42.46 36.41 -22.72
C ALA A 333 -43.63 35.77 -23.49
N ARG A 334 -44.62 35.39 -22.82
CA ARG A 334 -46.07 35.55 -22.87
C ARG A 334 -46.74 34.43 -22.08
#